data_dbabda19758a30e5e2b7bdc0afe57be4
#
_entry.id   dbabda19758a30e5e2b7bdc0afe57be4
#
_cell.length_a   1.000
_cell.length_b   1.000
_cell.length_c   1.000
_cell.angle_alpha   90.00
_cell.angle_beta   90.00
_cell.angle_gamma   90.00
#
_symmetry.space_group_name_H-M   'P 1'
#
loop_
_entity.id
_entity.type
_entity.pdbx_description
1 polymer ?
#
loop_
_entity_poly.entity_id
_entity_poly.type
_entity_poly.pdbx_seq_one_letter_code
_entity_poly.pdbx_strand_id
1 'polypeptide(L)'
;MTLPSTAEMYRALVERDGSFEGLFYACVKTTGIFCRPTCHARKPKPENVEFAQTVQDALHRGYRPCQVCEPMSPGPAAPNWLAPLVDEIARHPDLKMRDHDLRVRGLDPVQVRRTFKRHFGMTFQAYQRAVRLGTAMKALHQGAPTLDAGMDAGFDSDSGFRDAFARVFGDAPGRARGTALLTAAWIETPLGPMLAIAGDGGLELLEFVDRRGLETELREIGRTLKGAVVPGEHPILTKTADQLREYFAGTRRAFDIPLKLQGSPFQLAAWRALVEIPYGETRSYSDMARRVGSPNAVRAIGRVNGQNRIAVVVPCHRVIRADGSLCGYGGGKWRKQWLLDHER
;
A
#
# COMPACT_ATOMS: atom_id res chain seq x y z
N MET A 1 1.62 -13.73 -5.37
CA MET A 1 2.37 -14.46 -4.32
C MET A 1 1.79 -15.84 -4.20
N THR A 2 2.60 -16.87 -4.23
CA THR A 2 2.20 -18.22 -3.85
C THR A 2 2.02 -18.27 -2.33
N LEU A 3 0.91 -18.84 -1.87
CA LEU A 3 0.70 -19.13 -0.44
C LEU A 3 1.84 -20.02 0.07
N PRO A 4 2.24 -19.91 1.36
CA PRO A 4 3.06 -20.92 2.01
C PRO A 4 2.41 -22.32 1.90
N SER A 5 3.17 -23.37 2.12
CA SER A 5 2.60 -24.72 2.14
C SER A 5 1.52 -24.84 3.23
N THR A 6 0.54 -25.72 3.02
CA THR A 6 -0.52 -25.99 4.01
C THR A 6 0.05 -26.35 5.38
N ALA A 7 1.17 -27.08 5.40
CA ALA A 7 1.86 -27.47 6.65
C ALA A 7 2.47 -26.25 7.37
N GLU A 8 3.08 -25.32 6.63
CA GLU A 8 3.62 -24.08 7.22
C GLU A 8 2.51 -23.16 7.74
N MET A 9 1.42 -23.01 6.99
CA MET A 9 0.28 -22.22 7.41
C MET A 9 -0.38 -22.79 8.67
N TYR A 10 -0.50 -24.14 8.75
CA TYR A 10 -1.05 -24.79 9.92
C TYR A 10 -0.13 -24.64 11.15
N ARG A 11 1.18 -24.80 10.99
CA ARG A 11 2.15 -24.53 12.05
C ARG A 11 2.07 -23.10 12.54
N ALA A 12 2.07 -22.13 11.63
CA ALA A 12 1.93 -20.70 11.96
C ALA A 12 0.63 -20.42 12.74
N LEU A 13 -0.47 -21.07 12.36
CA LEU A 13 -1.74 -20.98 13.09
C LEU A 13 -1.62 -21.54 14.52
N VAL A 14 -0.97 -22.69 14.73
CA VAL A 14 -0.79 -23.32 16.06
C VAL A 14 0.13 -22.46 16.93
N GLU A 15 1.23 -22.00 16.40
CA GLU A 15 2.23 -21.18 17.08
C GLU A 15 1.81 -19.70 17.23
N ARG A 16 0.70 -19.30 16.63
CA ARG A 16 0.23 -17.91 16.60
C ARG A 16 1.29 -16.96 16.03
N ASP A 17 1.96 -17.40 14.98
CA ASP A 17 3.08 -16.65 14.39
C ASP A 17 2.59 -15.36 13.69
N GLY A 18 2.83 -14.22 14.32
CA GLY A 18 2.44 -12.90 13.80
C GLY A 18 3.14 -12.53 12.48
N SER A 19 4.23 -13.18 12.11
CA SER A 19 4.90 -12.93 10.83
C SER A 19 4.08 -13.36 9.62
N PHE A 20 3.06 -14.21 9.84
CA PHE A 20 2.11 -14.63 8.81
C PHE A 20 0.81 -13.81 8.77
N GLU A 21 0.70 -12.80 9.62
CA GLU A 21 -0.51 -11.96 9.66
C GLU A 21 -0.76 -11.29 8.31
N GLY A 22 -2.00 -11.42 7.80
CA GLY A 22 -2.39 -10.90 6.49
C GLY A 22 -1.87 -11.67 5.26
N LEU A 23 -1.08 -12.74 5.45
CA LEU A 23 -0.65 -13.63 4.35
C LEU A 23 -1.71 -14.68 4.03
N PHE A 24 -2.43 -15.15 5.05
CA PHE A 24 -3.54 -16.09 4.91
C PHE A 24 -4.52 -15.95 6.08
N TYR A 25 -5.68 -16.57 5.93
CA TYR A 25 -6.70 -16.74 6.96
C TYR A 25 -7.03 -18.20 7.11
N ALA A 26 -7.16 -18.67 8.35
CA ALA A 26 -7.53 -20.04 8.65
C ALA A 26 -9.07 -20.19 8.67
N CYS A 27 -9.62 -20.98 7.78
CA CYS A 27 -11.04 -21.24 7.61
C CYS A 27 -11.40 -22.56 8.29
N VAL A 28 -12.16 -22.53 9.37
CA VAL A 28 -12.52 -23.70 10.18
C VAL A 28 -13.81 -24.32 9.67
N LYS A 29 -13.72 -25.46 8.99
CA LYS A 29 -14.83 -26.14 8.30
C LYS A 29 -15.98 -26.49 9.25
N THR A 30 -15.66 -26.92 10.48
CA THR A 30 -16.66 -27.38 11.45
C THR A 30 -17.51 -26.25 12.03
N THR A 31 -17.00 -25.01 12.02
CA THR A 31 -17.71 -23.85 12.60
C THR A 31 -18.15 -22.83 11.57
N GLY A 32 -17.65 -22.93 10.35
CA GLY A 32 -17.87 -21.92 9.30
C GLY A 32 -17.23 -20.58 9.61
N ILE A 33 -16.16 -20.56 10.46
CA ILE A 33 -15.53 -19.33 10.92
C ILE A 33 -14.12 -19.23 10.34
N PHE A 34 -13.73 -18.03 9.89
CA PHE A 34 -12.34 -17.76 9.52
C PHE A 34 -11.65 -16.85 10.53
N CYS A 35 -10.35 -17.14 10.75
CA CYS A 35 -9.51 -16.53 11.78
C CYS A 35 -8.19 -16.03 11.20
N ARG A 36 -7.57 -15.09 11.90
CA ARG A 36 -6.16 -14.72 11.68
C ARG A 36 -5.23 -15.83 12.16
N PRO A 37 -3.99 -15.93 11.64
CA PRO A 37 -2.96 -16.84 12.18
C PRO A 37 -2.75 -16.68 13.68
N THR A 38 -2.78 -15.44 14.17
CA THR A 38 -2.54 -15.07 15.57
C THR A 38 -3.76 -15.27 16.51
N CYS A 39 -4.87 -15.79 16.01
CA CYS A 39 -6.10 -15.94 16.80
C CYS A 39 -5.88 -16.72 18.10
N HIS A 40 -6.44 -16.22 19.22
CA HIS A 40 -6.35 -16.86 20.52
C HIS A 40 -7.43 -17.95 20.75
N ALA A 41 -8.39 -18.11 19.85
CA ALA A 41 -9.38 -19.16 19.92
C ALA A 41 -8.73 -20.56 19.88
N ARG A 42 -9.50 -21.57 20.32
CA ARG A 42 -9.06 -22.99 20.25
C ARG A 42 -8.69 -23.35 18.82
N LYS A 43 -7.54 -24.01 18.68
CA LYS A 43 -7.03 -24.42 17.36
C LYS A 43 -7.83 -25.60 16.81
N PRO A 44 -8.23 -25.54 15.52
CA PRO A 44 -8.88 -26.68 14.87
C PRO A 44 -7.86 -27.79 14.64
N LYS A 45 -8.34 -29.03 14.43
CA LYS A 45 -7.50 -30.11 13.92
C LYS A 45 -7.10 -29.84 12.45
N PRO A 46 -5.96 -30.35 11.95
CA PRO A 46 -5.47 -30.10 10.60
C PRO A 46 -6.51 -30.42 9.51
N GLU A 47 -7.25 -31.52 9.65
CA GLU A 47 -8.27 -31.96 8.71
C GLU A 47 -9.48 -31.04 8.63
N ASN A 48 -9.70 -30.23 9.67
CA ASN A 48 -10.85 -29.32 9.80
C ASN A 48 -10.50 -27.87 9.44
N VAL A 49 -9.33 -27.61 8.90
CA VAL A 49 -8.91 -26.26 8.48
C VAL A 49 -8.53 -26.24 7.02
N GLU A 50 -8.94 -25.20 6.35
CA GLU A 50 -8.41 -24.81 5.04
C GLU A 50 -7.96 -23.34 5.12
N PHE A 51 -7.26 -22.87 4.11
CA PHE A 51 -6.66 -21.55 4.14
C PHE A 51 -7.17 -20.70 2.96
N ALA A 52 -7.55 -19.48 3.28
CA ALA A 52 -7.92 -18.45 2.32
C ALA A 52 -6.80 -17.40 2.24
N GLN A 53 -6.53 -16.89 1.06
CA GLN A 53 -5.50 -15.88 0.86
C GLN A 53 -5.96 -14.49 1.34
N THR A 54 -7.24 -14.21 1.25
CA THR A 54 -7.84 -12.92 1.60
C THR A 54 -9.10 -13.11 2.43
N VAL A 55 -9.48 -12.07 3.18
CA VAL A 55 -10.79 -11.99 3.85
C VAL A 55 -11.93 -12.23 2.85
N GLN A 56 -11.82 -11.65 1.66
CA GLN A 56 -12.86 -11.82 0.62
C GLN A 56 -12.97 -13.25 0.12
N ASP A 57 -11.83 -13.94 -0.04
CA ASP A 57 -11.81 -15.36 -0.42
C ASP A 57 -12.52 -16.21 0.65
N ALA A 58 -12.22 -15.96 1.94
CA ALA A 58 -12.92 -16.63 3.04
C ALA A 58 -14.42 -16.35 3.05
N LEU A 59 -14.83 -15.09 2.85
CA LEU A 59 -16.25 -14.71 2.78
C LEU A 59 -16.95 -15.32 1.56
N HIS A 60 -16.32 -15.36 0.39
CA HIS A 60 -16.87 -15.99 -0.82
C HIS A 60 -17.08 -17.51 -0.65
N ARG A 61 -16.24 -18.16 0.16
CA ARG A 61 -16.39 -19.57 0.52
C ARG A 61 -17.44 -19.81 1.62
N GLY A 62 -18.15 -18.76 2.06
CA GLY A 62 -19.22 -18.84 3.04
C GLY A 62 -18.80 -18.82 4.51
N TYR A 63 -17.51 -18.54 4.79
CA TYR A 63 -17.03 -18.43 6.17
C TYR A 63 -17.39 -17.08 6.78
N ARG A 64 -17.71 -17.08 8.08
CA ARG A 64 -17.99 -15.88 8.88
C ARG A 64 -16.73 -15.40 9.64
N PRO A 65 -16.56 -14.10 9.88
CA PRO A 65 -15.44 -13.60 10.66
C PRO A 65 -15.50 -14.06 12.10
N CYS A 66 -14.34 -14.39 12.66
CA CYS A 66 -14.19 -14.75 14.08
C CYS A 66 -14.40 -13.52 14.97
N GLN A 67 -15.23 -13.65 16.00
CA GLN A 67 -15.48 -12.57 16.98
C GLN A 67 -14.32 -12.38 17.97
N VAL A 68 -13.40 -13.36 18.10
CA VAL A 68 -12.26 -13.29 19.04
C VAL A 68 -11.09 -12.51 18.45
N CYS A 69 -10.75 -12.74 17.16
CA CYS A 69 -9.62 -12.07 16.52
C CYS A 69 -10.05 -11.00 15.51
N GLU A 70 -11.36 -10.84 15.32
CA GLU A 70 -11.94 -9.83 14.43
C GLU A 70 -11.15 -9.67 13.10
N PRO A 71 -11.09 -10.71 12.25
CA PRO A 71 -10.20 -10.72 11.10
C PRO A 71 -10.53 -9.65 10.04
N MET A 72 -11.69 -9.03 10.17
CA MET A 72 -12.11 -7.90 9.33
C MET A 72 -11.69 -6.54 9.91
N SER A 73 -11.33 -6.48 11.19
CA SER A 73 -10.73 -5.28 11.79
C SER A 73 -9.31 -5.08 11.26
N PRO A 74 -8.75 -3.86 11.30
CA PRO A 74 -7.37 -3.64 10.92
C PRO A 74 -6.44 -4.65 11.57
N GLY A 75 -5.49 -5.20 10.80
CA GLY A 75 -4.47 -6.12 11.32
C GLY A 75 -3.67 -5.49 12.45
N PRO A 76 -2.91 -6.28 13.25
CA PRO A 76 -2.02 -5.72 14.23
C PRO A 76 -1.11 -4.69 13.57
N ALA A 77 -0.89 -3.58 14.26
CA ALA A 77 0.01 -2.53 13.83
C ALA A 77 1.37 -3.12 13.39
N ALA A 78 2.05 -2.42 12.51
CA ALA A 78 3.41 -2.79 12.13
C ALA A 78 4.25 -3.04 13.39
N PRO A 79 5.16 -4.02 13.39
CA PRO A 79 6.01 -4.27 14.54
C PRO A 79 6.74 -2.99 14.95
N ASN A 80 6.85 -2.71 16.24
CA ASN A 80 7.43 -1.49 16.78
C ASN A 80 8.87 -1.22 16.29
N TRP A 81 9.60 -2.26 15.90
CA TRP A 81 10.94 -2.15 15.34
C TRP A 81 10.97 -1.76 13.85
N LEU A 82 9.83 -1.86 13.12
CA LEU A 82 9.83 -1.64 11.66
C LEU A 82 10.10 -0.19 11.29
N ALA A 83 9.36 0.75 11.88
CA ALA A 83 9.55 2.18 11.60
C ALA A 83 10.97 2.66 11.97
N PRO A 84 11.52 2.38 13.18
CA PRO A 84 12.91 2.72 13.48
C PRO A 84 13.94 2.15 12.51
N LEU A 85 13.75 0.90 12.04
CA LEU A 85 14.66 0.27 11.08
C LEU A 85 14.58 0.94 9.71
N VAL A 86 13.38 1.28 9.25
CA VAL A 86 13.15 2.02 8.00
C VAL A 86 13.79 3.40 8.06
N ASP A 87 13.61 4.12 9.16
CA ASP A 87 14.20 5.45 9.40
C ASP A 87 15.73 5.39 9.45
N GLU A 88 16.30 4.33 10.04
CA GLU A 88 17.76 4.12 10.06
C GLU A 88 18.31 3.93 8.63
N ILE A 89 17.64 3.10 7.82
CA ILE A 89 18.01 2.88 6.42
C ILE A 89 17.89 4.18 5.59
N ALA A 90 16.85 4.98 5.83
CA ALA A 90 16.64 6.24 5.11
C ALA A 90 17.72 7.28 5.46
N ARG A 91 18.09 7.38 6.75
CA ARG A 91 19.12 8.31 7.23
C ARG A 91 20.55 7.89 6.85
N HIS A 92 20.79 6.60 6.74
CA HIS A 92 22.09 6.00 6.44
C HIS A 92 21.99 5.03 5.25
N PRO A 93 21.72 5.51 4.04
CA PRO A 93 21.52 4.67 2.86
C PRO A 93 22.75 3.85 2.48
N ASP A 94 23.95 4.31 2.83
CA ASP A 94 25.24 3.64 2.64
C ASP A 94 25.37 2.36 3.50
N LEU A 95 24.66 2.27 4.62
CA LEU A 95 24.67 1.09 5.47
C LEU A 95 24.14 -0.14 4.73
N LYS A 96 24.94 -1.21 4.73
CA LYS A 96 24.58 -2.52 4.15
C LYS A 96 24.33 -3.50 5.28
N MET A 97 23.16 -3.41 5.90
CA MET A 97 22.80 -4.34 6.97
C MET A 97 22.61 -5.76 6.46
N ARG A 98 23.36 -6.69 7.05
CA ARG A 98 23.26 -8.14 6.81
C ARG A 98 22.55 -8.82 7.99
N ASP A 99 22.37 -10.12 7.91
CA ASP A 99 21.72 -10.92 8.96
C ASP A 99 22.41 -10.79 10.33
N HIS A 100 23.75 -10.64 10.34
CA HIS A 100 24.51 -10.40 11.57
C HIS A 100 24.12 -9.07 12.21
N ASP A 101 24.08 -8.00 11.42
CA ASP A 101 23.76 -6.64 11.89
C ASP A 101 22.34 -6.54 12.45
N LEU A 102 21.40 -7.30 11.88
CA LEU A 102 20.05 -7.43 12.41
C LEU A 102 20.05 -8.12 13.79
N ARG A 103 20.80 -9.22 13.93
CA ARG A 103 20.89 -9.95 15.22
C ARG A 103 21.51 -9.07 16.32
N VAL A 104 22.53 -8.28 16.01
CA VAL A 104 23.13 -7.33 16.95
C VAL A 104 22.12 -6.31 17.46
N ARG A 105 21.11 -5.95 16.61
CA ARG A 105 20.00 -5.09 16.98
C ARG A 105 18.85 -5.82 17.68
N GLY A 106 19.01 -7.11 17.99
CA GLY A 106 17.96 -7.92 18.61
C GLY A 106 16.83 -8.32 17.66
N LEU A 107 17.05 -8.21 16.34
CA LEU A 107 16.07 -8.53 15.32
C LEU A 107 16.33 -9.91 14.70
N ASP A 108 15.28 -10.73 14.58
CA ASP A 108 15.37 -11.98 13.82
C ASP A 108 15.37 -11.70 12.31
N PRO A 109 16.44 -12.08 11.58
CA PRO A 109 16.53 -11.86 10.13
C PRO A 109 15.39 -12.50 9.32
N VAL A 110 14.85 -13.63 9.80
CA VAL A 110 13.72 -14.30 9.12
C VAL A 110 12.45 -13.47 9.26
N GLN A 111 12.20 -12.97 10.48
CA GLN A 111 11.07 -12.08 10.74
C GLN A 111 11.20 -10.79 9.94
N VAL A 112 12.39 -10.17 9.89
CA VAL A 112 12.64 -8.96 9.10
C VAL A 112 12.34 -9.21 7.61
N ARG A 113 12.87 -10.29 7.01
CA ARG A 113 12.60 -10.61 5.60
C ARG A 113 11.12 -10.80 5.31
N ARG A 114 10.37 -11.52 6.19
CA ARG A 114 8.92 -11.71 6.05
C ARG A 114 8.16 -10.40 6.17
N THR A 115 8.51 -9.58 7.15
CA THR A 115 7.88 -8.28 7.38
C THR A 115 8.11 -7.34 6.20
N PHE A 116 9.34 -7.23 5.68
CA PHE A 116 9.63 -6.41 4.50
C PHE A 116 8.88 -6.93 3.27
N LYS A 117 8.83 -8.25 3.05
CA LYS A 117 8.05 -8.82 1.94
C LYS A 117 6.56 -8.52 2.07
N ARG A 118 6.03 -8.53 3.28
CA ARG A 118 4.62 -8.25 3.58
C ARG A 118 4.30 -6.76 3.41
N HIS A 119 5.10 -5.87 4.03
CA HIS A 119 4.81 -4.42 4.07
C HIS A 119 5.28 -3.69 2.80
N PHE A 120 6.40 -4.06 2.23
CA PHE A 120 7.00 -3.37 1.08
C PHE A 120 6.98 -4.17 -0.23
N GLY A 121 6.43 -5.39 -0.23
CA GLY A 121 6.38 -6.26 -1.40
C GLY A 121 7.74 -6.78 -1.88
N MET A 122 8.84 -6.41 -1.23
CA MET A 122 10.21 -6.75 -1.62
C MET A 122 11.02 -7.29 -0.45
N THR A 123 12.18 -7.90 -0.73
CA THR A 123 13.08 -8.40 0.32
C THR A 123 13.78 -7.24 1.02
N PHE A 124 14.25 -7.45 2.25
CA PHE A 124 15.01 -6.45 3.02
C PHE A 124 16.21 -5.90 2.25
N GLN A 125 17.00 -6.79 1.61
CA GLN A 125 18.15 -6.37 0.79
C GLN A 125 17.75 -5.59 -0.47
N ALA A 126 16.61 -5.96 -1.09
CA ALA A 126 16.08 -5.21 -2.24
C ALA A 126 15.63 -3.81 -1.81
N TYR A 127 15.01 -3.68 -0.63
CA TYR A 127 14.61 -2.40 -0.05
C TYR A 127 15.81 -1.49 0.18
N GLN A 128 16.84 -1.96 0.89
CA GLN A 128 18.08 -1.19 1.11
C GLN A 128 18.72 -0.74 -0.22
N ARG A 129 18.79 -1.65 -1.20
CA ARG A 129 19.32 -1.32 -2.53
C ARG A 129 18.49 -0.26 -3.24
N ALA A 130 17.17 -0.33 -3.16
CA ALA A 130 16.28 0.64 -3.77
C ALA A 130 16.42 2.03 -3.13
N VAL A 131 16.59 2.11 -1.80
CA VAL A 131 16.88 3.38 -1.10
C VAL A 131 18.20 3.98 -1.61
N ARG A 132 19.29 3.20 -1.69
CA ARG A 132 20.58 3.65 -2.23
C ARG A 132 20.47 4.18 -3.65
N LEU A 133 19.76 3.45 -4.52
CA LEU A 133 19.52 3.87 -5.90
C LEU A 133 18.72 5.17 -5.98
N GLY A 134 17.75 5.36 -5.10
CA GLY A 134 17.01 6.62 -4.97
C GLY A 134 17.90 7.80 -4.57
N THR A 135 18.82 7.59 -3.61
CA THR A 135 19.82 8.58 -3.21
C THR A 135 20.74 8.95 -4.37
N ALA A 136 21.28 7.95 -5.09
CA ALA A 136 22.11 8.18 -6.26
C ALA A 136 21.35 8.94 -7.36
N MET A 137 20.07 8.62 -7.61
CA MET A 137 19.27 9.32 -8.61
C MET A 137 19.06 10.80 -8.22
N LYS A 138 18.77 11.09 -6.95
CA LYS A 138 18.66 12.47 -6.46
C LYS A 138 19.97 13.25 -6.70
N ALA A 139 21.12 12.66 -6.40
CA ALA A 139 22.42 13.26 -6.65
C ALA A 139 22.67 13.53 -8.16
N LEU A 140 22.31 12.57 -9.02
CA LEU A 140 22.39 12.73 -10.47
C LEU A 140 21.49 13.88 -10.99
N HIS A 141 20.29 14.06 -10.45
CA HIS A 141 19.41 15.18 -10.79
C HIS A 141 19.99 16.53 -10.34
N GLN A 142 20.76 16.53 -9.25
CA GLN A 142 21.48 17.71 -8.77
C GLN A 142 22.79 17.98 -9.53
N GLY A 143 23.11 17.17 -10.55
CA GLY A 143 24.27 17.35 -11.40
C GLY A 143 25.52 16.58 -10.98
N ALA A 144 25.46 15.75 -9.93
CA ALA A 144 26.62 14.97 -9.51
C ALA A 144 27.17 14.07 -10.62
N PRO A 145 28.49 13.85 -10.70
CA PRO A 145 29.10 12.85 -11.57
C PRO A 145 28.54 11.44 -11.27
N THR A 146 28.44 10.61 -12.29
CA THR A 146 27.86 9.27 -12.15
C THR A 146 28.63 8.40 -11.15
N LEU A 147 29.96 8.48 -11.17
CA LEU A 147 30.81 7.72 -10.28
C LEU A 147 30.58 8.15 -8.82
N ASP A 148 30.60 9.44 -8.55
CA ASP A 148 30.41 10.00 -7.21
C ASP A 148 29.03 9.64 -6.66
N ALA A 149 27.97 9.82 -7.46
CA ALA A 149 26.61 9.45 -7.08
C ALA A 149 26.47 7.96 -6.69
N GLY A 150 27.20 7.07 -7.36
CA GLY A 150 27.23 5.64 -7.02
C GLY A 150 28.01 5.36 -5.75
N MET A 151 29.20 5.96 -5.59
CA MET A 151 30.06 5.75 -4.42
C MET A 151 29.42 6.33 -3.15
N ASP A 152 28.89 7.54 -3.21
CA ASP A 152 28.22 8.22 -2.08
C ASP A 152 26.93 7.46 -1.67
N ALA A 153 26.28 6.79 -2.61
CA ALA A 153 25.16 5.90 -2.30
C ALA A 153 25.59 4.52 -1.79
N GLY A 154 26.88 4.31 -1.49
CA GLY A 154 27.40 3.08 -0.88
C GLY A 154 27.53 1.89 -1.84
N PHE A 155 27.74 2.10 -3.14
CA PHE A 155 28.10 1.02 -4.07
C PHE A 155 29.62 0.80 -4.08
N ASP A 156 30.04 -0.47 -4.10
CA ASP A 156 31.45 -0.85 -4.02
C ASP A 156 32.19 -0.72 -5.37
N SER A 157 31.45 -0.58 -6.49
CA SER A 157 32.01 -0.44 -7.82
C SER A 157 31.06 0.27 -8.77
N ASP A 158 31.61 0.98 -9.76
CA ASP A 158 30.84 1.66 -10.83
C ASP A 158 30.04 0.66 -11.65
N SER A 159 30.61 -0.49 -12.00
CA SER A 159 29.89 -1.53 -12.76
C SER A 159 28.70 -2.08 -11.96
N GLY A 160 28.88 -2.42 -10.68
CA GLY A 160 27.81 -2.88 -9.82
C GLY A 160 26.70 -1.85 -9.61
N PHE A 161 27.08 -0.56 -9.53
CA PHE A 161 26.13 0.54 -9.51
C PHE A 161 25.34 0.64 -10.81
N ARG A 162 26.01 0.70 -11.96
CA ARG A 162 25.37 0.83 -13.28
C ARG A 162 24.40 -0.33 -13.56
N ASP A 163 24.79 -1.56 -13.25
CA ASP A 163 23.94 -2.73 -13.44
C ASP A 163 22.71 -2.69 -12.54
N ALA A 164 22.89 -2.34 -11.26
CA ALA A 164 21.77 -2.21 -10.32
C ALA A 164 20.83 -1.07 -10.73
N PHE A 165 21.40 0.04 -11.17
CA PHE A 165 20.68 1.23 -11.62
C PHE A 165 19.85 0.93 -12.89
N ALA A 166 20.47 0.37 -13.93
CA ALA A 166 19.78 0.04 -15.17
C ALA A 166 18.66 -0.99 -14.96
N ARG A 167 18.83 -1.92 -14.03
CA ARG A 167 17.81 -2.91 -13.67
C ARG A 167 16.57 -2.29 -13.06
N VAL A 168 16.71 -1.20 -12.28
CA VAL A 168 15.62 -0.51 -11.60
C VAL A 168 15.02 0.59 -12.47
N PHE A 169 15.87 1.40 -13.11
CA PHE A 169 15.44 2.58 -13.86
C PHE A 169 15.28 2.33 -15.37
N GLY A 170 15.69 1.16 -15.86
CA GLY A 170 15.56 0.78 -17.27
C GLY A 170 16.58 1.44 -18.20
N ASP A 171 17.47 2.30 -17.70
CA ASP A 171 18.51 2.98 -18.47
C ASP A 171 19.79 3.21 -17.66
N ALA A 172 20.88 3.55 -18.32
CA ALA A 172 22.16 3.87 -17.68
C ALA A 172 22.07 5.20 -16.89
N PRO A 173 22.81 5.35 -15.76
CA PRO A 173 22.74 6.53 -14.90
C PRO A 173 22.91 7.87 -15.64
N GLY A 174 23.83 7.93 -16.62
CA GLY A 174 24.09 9.15 -17.38
C GLY A 174 22.92 9.60 -18.28
N ARG A 175 22.07 8.66 -18.72
CA ARG A 175 20.88 8.94 -19.55
C ARG A 175 19.63 9.15 -18.72
N ALA A 176 19.60 8.67 -17.51
CA ALA A 176 18.43 8.73 -16.64
C ALA A 176 18.25 10.08 -15.90
N ARG A 177 19.12 11.07 -16.14
CA ARG A 177 19.07 12.41 -15.49
C ARG A 177 17.74 13.15 -15.68
N GLY A 178 17.01 12.87 -16.76
CA GLY A 178 15.67 13.43 -17.04
C GLY A 178 14.51 12.51 -16.65
N THR A 179 14.78 11.36 -16.06
CA THR A 179 13.75 10.38 -15.67
C THR A 179 13.07 10.84 -14.38
N ALA A 180 11.74 10.88 -14.37
CA ALA A 180 11.01 11.24 -13.17
C ALA A 180 11.30 10.24 -12.03
N LEU A 181 11.71 10.75 -10.88
CA LEU A 181 11.86 9.96 -9.66
C LEU A 181 10.57 10.01 -8.86
N LEU A 182 9.99 8.85 -8.63
CA LEU A 182 8.86 8.69 -7.74
C LEU A 182 9.32 8.05 -6.43
N THR A 183 8.88 8.62 -5.34
CA THR A 183 9.16 8.09 -4.02
C THR A 183 7.94 7.36 -3.48
N ALA A 184 8.16 6.18 -2.92
CA ALA A 184 7.15 5.37 -2.27
C ALA A 184 7.37 5.35 -0.75
N ALA A 185 6.29 5.51 0.01
CA ALA A 185 6.27 5.31 1.44
C ALA A 185 5.08 4.45 1.86
N TRP A 186 5.25 3.78 2.98
CA TRP A 186 4.20 3.01 3.64
C TRP A 186 3.57 3.85 4.72
N ILE A 187 2.24 3.88 4.77
CA ILE A 187 1.49 4.65 5.76
C ILE A 187 0.58 3.68 6.52
N GLU A 188 0.83 3.52 7.80
CA GLU A 188 -0.05 2.73 8.66
C GLU A 188 -1.33 3.52 8.96
N THR A 189 -2.47 2.85 8.83
CA THR A 189 -3.78 3.43 9.14
C THR A 189 -4.62 2.46 9.95
N PRO A 190 -5.65 2.94 10.68
CA PRO A 190 -6.60 2.05 11.36
C PRO A 190 -7.33 1.07 10.43
N LEU A 191 -7.38 1.34 9.13
CA LEU A 191 -7.98 0.48 8.12
C LEU A 191 -6.99 -0.48 7.45
N GLY A 192 -5.75 -0.52 7.93
CA GLY A 192 -4.64 -1.30 7.38
C GLY A 192 -3.62 -0.44 6.64
N PRO A 193 -2.48 -1.03 6.26
CA PRO A 193 -1.40 -0.30 5.62
C PRO A 193 -1.78 0.17 4.22
N MET A 194 -1.35 1.39 3.89
CA MET A 194 -1.49 1.99 2.58
C MET A 194 -0.12 2.24 1.95
N LEU A 195 -0.01 2.03 0.65
CA LEU A 195 1.13 2.45 -0.16
C LEU A 195 0.83 3.83 -0.74
N ALA A 196 1.70 4.78 -0.49
CA ALA A 196 1.67 6.12 -1.08
C ALA A 196 2.84 6.29 -2.05
N ILE A 197 2.59 6.89 -3.21
CA ILE A 197 3.62 7.25 -4.19
C ILE A 197 3.45 8.71 -4.58
N ALA A 198 4.52 9.47 -4.51
CA ALA A 198 4.55 10.88 -4.91
C ALA A 198 5.82 11.23 -5.68
N GLY A 199 5.73 12.25 -6.50
CA GLY A 199 6.84 12.97 -7.12
C GLY A 199 6.61 14.46 -7.02
N ASP A 200 7.44 15.27 -7.69
CA ASP A 200 7.38 16.74 -7.64
C ASP A 200 6.01 17.30 -8.06
N GLY A 201 5.27 16.57 -8.88
CA GLY A 201 3.95 16.99 -9.37
C GLY A 201 2.78 16.71 -8.41
N GLY A 202 2.99 15.99 -7.30
CA GLY A 202 1.94 15.66 -6.36
C GLY A 202 1.86 14.17 -5.99
N LEU A 203 0.85 13.83 -5.21
CA LEU A 203 0.50 12.46 -4.85
C LEU A 203 -0.12 11.75 -6.06
N GLU A 204 0.46 10.62 -6.46
CA GLU A 204 0.05 9.85 -7.65
C GLU A 204 -0.70 8.56 -7.30
N LEU A 205 -0.39 7.99 -6.15
CA LEU A 205 -1.05 6.81 -5.62
C LEU A 205 -1.17 6.90 -4.10
N LEU A 206 -2.31 6.49 -3.59
CA LEU A 206 -2.54 6.20 -2.17
C LEU A 206 -3.57 5.08 -2.10
N GLU A 207 -3.13 3.86 -1.83
CA GLU A 207 -4.03 2.72 -1.92
C GLU A 207 -3.70 1.65 -0.88
N PHE A 208 -4.73 0.94 -0.43
CA PHE A 208 -4.57 -0.17 0.50
C PHE A 208 -3.78 -1.31 -0.15
N VAL A 209 -2.80 -1.86 0.57
CA VAL A 209 -1.87 -2.86 0.03
C VAL A 209 -2.51 -4.20 -0.32
N ASP A 210 -3.66 -4.51 0.27
CA ASP A 210 -4.44 -5.72 0.00
C ASP A 210 -5.45 -5.56 -1.15
N ARG A 211 -5.46 -4.39 -1.83
CA ARG A 211 -6.31 -4.16 -2.99
C ARG A 211 -5.89 -5.04 -4.17
N ARG A 212 -6.84 -5.76 -4.77
CA ARG A 212 -6.59 -6.64 -5.94
C ARG A 212 -5.96 -5.94 -7.15
N GLY A 213 -6.21 -4.64 -7.32
CA GLY A 213 -5.73 -3.85 -8.46
C GLY A 213 -4.34 -3.26 -8.30
N LEU A 214 -3.75 -3.29 -7.10
CA LEU A 214 -2.53 -2.56 -6.78
C LEU A 214 -1.35 -2.90 -7.70
N GLU A 215 -1.09 -4.19 -7.98
CA GLU A 215 0.01 -4.59 -8.87
C GLU A 215 -0.17 -4.07 -10.31
N THR A 216 -1.42 -3.98 -10.78
CA THR A 216 -1.74 -3.44 -12.10
C THR A 216 -1.52 -1.93 -12.13
N GLU A 217 -1.94 -1.24 -11.09
CA GLU A 217 -1.74 0.21 -10.93
C GLU A 217 -0.26 0.57 -10.85
N LEU A 218 0.54 -0.18 -10.10
CA LEU A 218 2.00 0.01 -10.03
C LEU A 218 2.67 -0.20 -11.39
N ARG A 219 2.27 -1.22 -12.15
CA ARG A 219 2.77 -1.44 -13.51
C ARG A 219 2.37 -0.33 -14.48
N GLU A 220 1.17 0.20 -14.36
CA GLU A 220 0.70 1.32 -15.18
C GLU A 220 1.44 2.61 -14.84
N ILE A 221 1.65 2.91 -13.55
CA ILE A 221 2.45 4.05 -13.09
C ILE A 221 3.87 3.96 -13.68
N GLY A 222 4.55 2.84 -13.51
CA GLY A 222 5.90 2.62 -14.05
C GLY A 222 5.97 2.80 -15.57
N ARG A 223 4.94 2.35 -16.32
CA ARG A 223 4.88 2.44 -17.78
C ARG A 223 4.55 3.86 -18.28
N THR A 224 3.63 4.55 -17.61
CA THR A 224 3.14 5.87 -18.00
C THR A 224 4.15 6.97 -17.71
N LEU A 225 4.86 6.86 -16.61
CA LEU A 225 5.76 7.92 -16.12
C LEU A 225 7.19 7.79 -16.62
N LYS A 226 7.55 6.66 -17.28
CA LYS A 226 8.95 6.36 -17.62
C LYS A 226 9.89 6.65 -16.43
N GLY A 227 9.36 6.50 -15.21
CA GLY A 227 10.03 6.81 -13.96
C GLY A 227 10.18 5.56 -13.10
N ALA A 228 11.15 5.56 -12.21
CA ALA A 228 11.31 4.50 -11.24
C ALA A 228 10.71 4.90 -9.90
N VAL A 229 10.06 3.93 -9.27
CA VAL A 229 9.52 4.07 -7.93
C VAL A 229 10.56 3.51 -6.95
N VAL A 230 11.04 4.33 -6.04
CA VAL A 230 12.00 3.94 -5.01
C VAL A 230 11.44 4.25 -3.62
N PRO A 231 11.74 3.43 -2.61
CA PRO A 231 11.41 3.78 -1.23
C PRO A 231 12.19 5.02 -0.79
N GLY A 232 11.57 5.88 0.01
CA GLY A 232 12.28 7.04 0.55
C GLY A 232 11.35 8.09 1.14
N GLU A 233 11.93 9.22 1.51
CA GLU A 233 11.21 10.37 2.05
C GLU A 233 10.90 11.38 0.93
N HIS A 234 9.70 11.96 1.01
CA HIS A 234 9.25 13.03 0.13
C HIS A 234 8.28 13.94 0.89
N PRO A 235 8.38 15.28 0.80
CA PRO A 235 7.52 16.19 1.57
C PRO A 235 6.03 15.93 1.40
N ILE A 236 5.59 15.57 0.18
CA ILE A 236 4.19 15.23 -0.10
C ILE A 236 3.78 13.94 0.64
N LEU A 237 4.67 12.94 0.76
CA LEU A 237 4.37 11.69 1.47
C LEU A 237 4.27 11.92 2.98
N THR A 238 5.18 12.74 3.55
CA THR A 238 5.13 13.14 4.96
C THR A 238 3.82 13.88 5.25
N LYS A 239 3.49 14.88 4.43
CA LYS A 239 2.22 15.63 4.53
C LYS A 239 1.00 14.71 4.41
N THR A 240 1.06 13.71 3.51
CA THR A 240 -0.02 12.73 3.35
C THR A 240 -0.19 11.88 4.60
N ALA A 241 0.90 11.40 5.19
CA ALA A 241 0.88 10.59 6.41
C ALA A 241 0.31 11.39 7.60
N ASP A 242 0.74 12.65 7.77
CA ASP A 242 0.27 13.52 8.84
C ASP A 242 -1.23 13.80 8.70
N GLN A 243 -1.68 14.18 7.51
CA GLN A 243 -3.08 14.49 7.27
C GLN A 243 -3.99 13.24 7.37
N LEU A 244 -3.52 12.06 6.98
CA LEU A 244 -4.25 10.82 7.22
C LEU A 244 -4.36 10.52 8.72
N ARG A 245 -3.29 10.74 9.50
CA ARG A 245 -3.32 10.57 10.96
C ARG A 245 -4.36 11.47 11.61
N GLU A 246 -4.38 12.76 11.22
CA GLU A 246 -5.37 13.72 11.69
C GLU A 246 -6.79 13.36 11.25
N TYR A 247 -6.97 12.90 10.01
CA TYR A 247 -8.27 12.44 9.50
C TYR A 247 -8.80 11.26 10.32
N PHE A 248 -7.99 10.23 10.52
CA PHE A 248 -8.38 9.06 11.31
C PHE A 248 -8.55 9.35 12.80
N ALA A 249 -7.94 10.41 13.32
CA ALA A 249 -8.20 10.95 14.66
C ALA A 249 -9.46 11.81 14.75
N GLY A 250 -10.16 12.08 13.63
CA GLY A 250 -11.36 12.93 13.57
C GLY A 250 -11.10 14.44 13.65
N THR A 251 -9.81 14.86 13.62
CA THR A 251 -9.42 16.28 13.74
C THR A 251 -9.28 16.98 12.39
N ARG A 252 -9.24 16.23 11.28
CA ARG A 252 -9.18 16.77 9.92
C ARG A 252 -10.39 16.33 9.10
N ARG A 253 -10.98 17.28 8.36
CA ARG A 253 -12.14 17.05 7.48
C ARG A 253 -11.85 17.28 6.00
N ALA A 254 -10.73 17.91 5.65
CA ALA A 254 -10.32 18.19 4.29
C ALA A 254 -8.83 17.99 4.11
N PHE A 255 -8.43 17.49 2.93
CA PHE A 255 -7.04 17.30 2.54
C PHE A 255 -6.57 18.45 1.65
N ASP A 256 -5.36 18.95 1.88
CA ASP A 256 -4.71 19.99 1.07
C ASP A 256 -3.42 19.47 0.39
N ILE A 257 -3.41 18.19 0.04
CA ILE A 257 -2.32 17.48 -0.60
C ILE A 257 -2.36 17.78 -2.11
N PRO A 258 -1.25 18.19 -2.74
CA PRO A 258 -1.18 18.29 -4.20
C PRO A 258 -1.45 16.93 -4.84
N LEU A 259 -2.40 16.84 -5.76
CA LEU A 259 -2.79 15.59 -6.45
C LEU A 259 -2.34 15.63 -7.90
N LYS A 260 -1.66 14.60 -8.35
CA LYS A 260 -1.34 14.38 -9.76
C LYS A 260 -2.25 13.30 -10.35
N LEU A 261 -3.47 13.70 -10.67
CA LEU A 261 -4.45 12.82 -11.29
C LEU A 261 -4.12 12.62 -12.78
N GLN A 262 -4.11 11.37 -13.24
CA GLN A 262 -3.84 11.00 -14.61
C GLN A 262 -4.95 10.10 -15.16
N GLY A 263 -5.54 10.49 -16.29
CA GLY A 263 -6.65 9.76 -16.90
C GLY A 263 -7.22 10.49 -18.11
N SER A 264 -8.26 9.92 -18.69
CA SER A 264 -9.03 10.58 -19.75
C SER A 264 -9.74 11.84 -19.22
N PRO A 265 -10.16 12.77 -20.08
CA PRO A 265 -10.91 13.98 -19.66
C PRO A 265 -12.11 13.63 -18.77
N PHE A 266 -12.86 12.59 -19.11
CA PHE A 266 -14.00 12.12 -18.31
C PHE A 266 -13.60 11.61 -16.92
N GLN A 267 -12.51 10.83 -16.82
CA GLN A 267 -11.97 10.36 -15.54
C GLN A 267 -11.53 11.53 -14.67
N LEU A 268 -10.79 12.47 -15.23
CA LEU A 268 -10.33 13.66 -14.52
C LEU A 268 -11.49 14.52 -14.01
N ALA A 269 -12.53 14.74 -14.83
CA ALA A 269 -13.73 15.45 -14.43
C ALA A 269 -14.44 14.73 -13.27
N ALA A 270 -14.58 13.40 -13.35
CA ALA A 270 -15.22 12.61 -12.29
C ALA A 270 -14.42 12.64 -10.98
N TRP A 271 -13.09 12.46 -11.02
CA TRP A 271 -12.27 12.49 -9.80
C TRP A 271 -12.20 13.88 -9.17
N ARG A 272 -12.17 14.95 -9.95
CA ARG A 272 -12.29 16.33 -9.43
C ARG A 272 -13.64 16.54 -8.75
N ALA A 273 -14.73 16.08 -9.37
CA ALA A 273 -16.05 16.15 -8.76
C ALA A 273 -16.17 15.32 -7.46
N LEU A 274 -15.40 14.23 -7.31
CA LEU A 274 -15.31 13.47 -6.05
C LEU A 274 -14.68 14.31 -4.94
N VAL A 275 -13.57 15.00 -5.22
CA VAL A 275 -12.87 15.84 -4.23
C VAL A 275 -13.77 16.94 -3.67
N GLU A 276 -14.74 17.39 -4.46
CA GLU A 276 -15.70 18.43 -4.06
C GLU A 276 -16.87 17.93 -3.17
N ILE A 277 -16.98 16.62 -2.91
CA ILE A 277 -17.99 16.09 -1.99
C ILE A 277 -17.52 16.38 -0.56
N PRO A 278 -18.28 17.16 0.24
CA PRO A 278 -17.86 17.49 1.60
C PRO A 278 -17.75 16.28 2.53
N TYR A 279 -16.97 16.46 3.59
CA TYR A 279 -16.88 15.48 4.69
C TYR A 279 -18.29 15.25 5.30
N GLY A 280 -18.62 13.99 5.51
CA GLY A 280 -19.92 13.58 6.07
C GLY A 280 -21.08 13.59 5.08
N GLU A 281 -20.88 14.04 3.84
CA GLU A 281 -21.92 14.03 2.82
C GLU A 281 -21.74 12.88 1.83
N THR A 282 -22.85 12.43 1.27
CA THR A 282 -22.86 11.42 0.22
C THR A 282 -23.54 11.92 -1.04
N ARG A 283 -23.18 11.33 -2.17
CA ARG A 283 -23.84 11.58 -3.47
C ARG A 283 -24.19 10.23 -4.11
N SER A 284 -25.26 10.22 -4.91
CA SER A 284 -25.54 9.04 -5.72
C SER A 284 -24.69 9.02 -6.99
N TYR A 285 -24.52 7.83 -7.59
CA TYR A 285 -23.87 7.74 -8.91
C TYR A 285 -24.58 8.59 -9.98
N SER A 286 -25.91 8.76 -9.87
CA SER A 286 -26.69 9.61 -10.76
C SER A 286 -26.39 11.10 -10.56
N ASP A 287 -26.16 11.53 -9.31
CA ASP A 287 -25.75 12.90 -9.02
C ASP A 287 -24.38 13.20 -9.61
N MET A 288 -23.44 12.28 -9.44
CA MET A 288 -22.10 12.40 -10.02
C MET A 288 -22.15 12.45 -11.55
N ALA A 289 -22.98 11.63 -12.19
CA ALA A 289 -23.16 11.63 -13.65
C ALA A 289 -23.69 12.98 -14.15
N ARG A 290 -24.66 13.56 -13.45
CA ARG A 290 -25.19 14.92 -13.75
C ARG A 290 -24.11 15.98 -13.56
N ARG A 291 -23.35 15.92 -12.46
CA ARG A 291 -22.31 16.88 -12.14
C ARG A 291 -21.21 16.96 -13.19
N VAL A 292 -20.84 15.84 -13.79
CA VAL A 292 -19.82 15.80 -14.88
C VAL A 292 -20.43 16.07 -16.27
N GLY A 293 -21.67 16.54 -16.35
CA GLY A 293 -22.33 16.86 -17.60
C GLY A 293 -22.75 15.65 -18.46
N SER A 294 -22.82 14.46 -17.87
CA SER A 294 -23.11 13.21 -18.60
C SER A 294 -24.15 12.38 -17.83
N PRO A 295 -25.42 12.83 -17.74
CA PRO A 295 -26.44 12.21 -16.88
C PRO A 295 -26.72 10.73 -17.17
N ASN A 296 -26.49 10.28 -18.39
CA ASN A 296 -26.66 8.87 -18.81
C ASN A 296 -25.44 8.00 -18.50
N ALA A 297 -24.33 8.56 -18.02
CA ALA A 297 -23.06 7.85 -17.81
C ALA A 297 -22.93 7.20 -16.41
N VAL A 298 -24.03 6.85 -15.74
CA VAL A 298 -24.05 6.31 -14.36
C VAL A 298 -23.13 5.09 -14.20
N ARG A 299 -23.15 4.13 -15.17
CA ARG A 299 -22.26 2.95 -15.13
C ARG A 299 -20.80 3.34 -15.32
N ALA A 300 -20.52 4.34 -16.18
CA ALA A 300 -19.18 4.84 -16.40
C ALA A 300 -18.62 5.52 -15.13
N ILE A 301 -19.42 6.30 -14.40
CA ILE A 301 -19.04 6.84 -13.08
C ILE A 301 -18.69 5.72 -12.11
N GLY A 302 -19.47 4.65 -12.04
CA GLY A 302 -19.17 3.49 -11.21
C GLY A 302 -17.81 2.86 -11.54
N ARG A 303 -17.48 2.75 -12.84
CA ARG A 303 -16.19 2.24 -13.30
C ARG A 303 -15.05 3.20 -12.93
N VAL A 304 -15.22 4.50 -13.15
CA VAL A 304 -14.21 5.53 -12.83
C VAL A 304 -13.95 5.62 -11.32
N ASN A 305 -14.99 5.48 -10.48
CA ASN A 305 -14.82 5.37 -9.04
C ASN A 305 -13.93 4.16 -8.66
N GLY A 306 -14.14 3.01 -9.30
CA GLY A 306 -13.32 1.81 -9.12
C GLY A 306 -11.87 1.98 -9.61
N GLN A 307 -11.59 2.97 -10.44
CA GLN A 307 -10.26 3.31 -10.97
C GLN A 307 -9.56 4.44 -10.20
N ASN A 308 -10.18 4.94 -9.12
CA ASN A 308 -9.52 5.88 -8.23
C ASN A 308 -8.29 5.23 -7.59
N ARG A 309 -7.14 5.87 -7.77
CA ARG A 309 -5.83 5.42 -7.25
C ARG A 309 -5.41 6.14 -5.96
N ILE A 310 -6.20 7.14 -5.51
CA ILE A 310 -5.87 7.95 -4.34
C ILE A 310 -7.02 7.80 -3.34
N ALA A 311 -7.11 6.62 -2.74
CA ALA A 311 -8.17 6.28 -1.80
C ALA A 311 -8.16 7.24 -0.59
N VAL A 312 -9.32 7.44 0.03
CA VAL A 312 -9.57 8.35 1.16
C VAL A 312 -9.49 9.83 0.76
N VAL A 313 -8.34 10.28 0.23
CA VAL A 313 -8.11 11.68 -0.17
C VAL A 313 -9.00 12.08 -1.34
N VAL A 314 -9.13 11.20 -2.36
CA VAL A 314 -10.19 11.33 -3.38
C VAL A 314 -11.36 10.45 -2.91
N PRO A 315 -12.44 11.03 -2.36
CA PRO A 315 -13.40 10.33 -1.53
C PRO A 315 -14.45 9.53 -2.31
N CYS A 316 -14.03 8.56 -3.14
CA CYS A 316 -14.96 7.69 -3.87
C CYS A 316 -15.84 6.83 -2.94
N HIS A 317 -15.49 6.71 -1.65
CA HIS A 317 -16.33 6.09 -0.64
C HIS A 317 -17.62 6.90 -0.36
N ARG A 318 -17.65 8.23 -0.58
CA ARG A 318 -18.83 9.08 -0.42
C ARG A 318 -19.87 8.91 -1.53
N VAL A 319 -19.58 8.10 -2.58
CA VAL A 319 -20.56 7.82 -3.64
C VAL A 319 -21.26 6.50 -3.38
N ILE A 320 -22.59 6.53 -3.17
CA ILE A 320 -23.45 5.39 -2.82
C ILE A 320 -24.56 5.21 -3.88
N ARG A 321 -25.38 4.19 -3.76
CA ARG A 321 -26.57 4.04 -4.61
C ARG A 321 -27.64 5.05 -4.20
N ALA A 322 -28.58 5.31 -5.11
CA ALA A 322 -29.70 6.23 -4.87
C ALA A 322 -30.65 5.75 -3.75
N ASP A 323 -30.71 4.43 -3.52
CA ASP A 323 -31.44 3.80 -2.42
C ASP A 323 -30.69 3.80 -1.08
N GLY A 324 -29.51 4.47 -1.01
CA GLY A 324 -28.64 4.51 0.17
C GLY A 324 -27.78 3.27 0.37
N SER A 325 -27.94 2.21 -0.42
CA SER A 325 -27.17 0.98 -0.28
C SER A 325 -25.73 1.13 -0.78
N LEU A 326 -24.80 0.38 -0.16
CA LEU A 326 -23.39 0.38 -0.53
C LEU A 326 -23.13 -0.46 -1.78
N CYS A 327 -22.40 0.12 -2.73
CA CYS A 327 -21.81 -0.64 -3.83
C CYS A 327 -20.36 -1.03 -3.55
N GLY A 328 -19.73 -1.64 -4.58
CA GLY A 328 -18.32 -2.00 -4.54
C GLY A 328 -17.40 -0.82 -4.18
N TYR A 329 -16.28 -1.14 -3.53
CA TYR A 329 -15.20 -0.22 -3.18
C TYR A 329 -13.87 -0.95 -3.40
N GLY A 330 -12.88 -0.28 -3.97
CA GLY A 330 -11.58 -0.88 -4.28
C GLY A 330 -10.90 -1.50 -3.06
N GLY A 331 -10.95 -0.83 -1.92
CA GLY A 331 -10.45 -1.30 -0.64
C GLY A 331 -11.38 -2.24 0.14
N GLY A 332 -12.51 -2.68 -0.46
CA GLY A 332 -13.50 -3.53 0.20
C GLY A 332 -14.66 -2.77 0.85
N LYS A 333 -15.87 -3.35 0.76
CA LYS A 333 -17.10 -2.70 1.25
C LYS A 333 -17.05 -2.32 2.74
N TRP A 334 -16.37 -3.11 3.56
CA TRP A 334 -16.25 -2.85 4.99
C TRP A 334 -15.50 -1.55 5.29
N ARG A 335 -14.42 -1.24 4.53
CA ARG A 335 -13.69 0.04 4.63
C ARG A 335 -14.57 1.20 4.22
N LYS A 336 -15.37 1.02 3.16
CA LYS A 336 -16.32 2.05 2.73
C LYS A 336 -17.34 2.35 3.82
N GLN A 337 -17.92 1.32 4.45
CA GLN A 337 -18.84 1.49 5.56
C GLN A 337 -18.16 2.21 6.73
N TRP A 338 -16.97 1.76 7.11
CA TRP A 338 -16.22 2.37 8.21
C TRP A 338 -15.91 3.84 7.96
N LEU A 339 -15.45 4.19 6.75
CA LEU A 339 -15.18 5.59 6.38
C LEU A 339 -16.43 6.46 6.44
N LEU A 340 -17.57 5.96 5.95
CA LEU A 340 -18.84 6.67 6.03
C LEU A 340 -19.33 6.83 7.47
N ASP A 341 -19.11 5.85 8.33
CA ASP A 341 -19.49 5.93 9.74
C ASP A 341 -18.56 6.85 10.53
N HIS A 342 -17.27 6.88 10.17
CA HIS A 342 -16.25 7.77 10.74
C HIS A 342 -16.52 9.25 10.40
N GLU A 343 -17.10 9.52 9.24
CA GLU A 343 -17.40 10.87 8.76
C GLU A 343 -18.75 11.42 9.26
N ARG A 344 -19.53 10.64 9.99
CA ARG A 344 -20.80 11.09 10.62
C ARG A 344 -20.53 11.80 11.94
#